data_1942e3460375c03dea988dd8c88cac7c
#
_entry.id   1942e3460375c03dea988dd8c88cac7c
#
_cell.length_a   1.000
_cell.length_b   1.000
_cell.length_c   1.000
_cell.angle_alpha   90.00
_cell.angle_beta   90.00
_cell.angle_gamma   90.00
#
_symmetry.space_group_name_H-M   'P 1'
#
loop_
_entity.id
_entity.type
_entity.pdbx_description
1 polymer ?
#
loop_
_entity_poly.entity_id
_entity_poly.type
_entity_poly.pdbx_seq_one_letter_code
_entity_poly.pdbx_strand_id
1 'polypeptide(L)'
;MTYFAPNQPRYNHLRHLQLVGVAEGKLPTAKEFAYQVAHMPNGRKPDAYFFDSFLVYTSTAPGGTTYFPDINLGTTACGRGDFFAVPVPNPAGVGEWRHALQLNLGRDGFAGILEETIEGLIPALGKPDHKRNVVVTIPYPHPTHTHFGRLKADGPNLNFRALMQNTLSASEQRLAACCWFVDEAIALFRKGRFRHVNLLGFYWPFETMHYGWDVDDHWVVKELYKYIQSRESALFWIPFYSTRNINVMSDSREFYFDCAFLQPNHMFYDHFDSVGPAAEAARKRGGGIELEYYVTIDPVVDIGEKKFERGRNYLNGGVDYGYMTESACAYFIGFNDLSRMARHKDPREREMYDDFFHFTAGDYERK
;
A
#
# COMPACT_ATOMS: atom_id res chain seq x y z
N MET A 1 11.87 -14.15 -17.75
CA MET A 1 10.80 -13.47 -17.00
C MET A 1 11.39 -12.21 -16.41
N THR A 2 10.66 -11.13 -16.36
CA THR A 2 11.11 -9.79 -15.96
C THR A 2 10.29 -9.32 -14.79
N TYR A 3 10.78 -8.36 -14.04
CA TYR A 3 9.98 -7.64 -13.03
C TYR A 3 8.81 -6.88 -13.68
N PHE A 4 7.91 -6.39 -12.86
CA PHE A 4 6.94 -5.39 -13.29
C PHE A 4 7.70 -4.11 -13.65
N ALA A 5 7.77 -3.84 -14.95
CA ALA A 5 8.60 -2.76 -15.47
C ALA A 5 8.17 -1.39 -14.91
N PRO A 6 9.11 -0.55 -14.49
CA PRO A 6 8.80 0.81 -14.04
C PRO A 6 8.46 1.71 -15.23
N ASN A 7 7.90 2.88 -14.95
CA ASN A 7 7.71 3.97 -15.92
C ASN A 7 6.78 3.64 -17.11
N GLN A 8 5.82 2.73 -16.92
CA GLN A 8 4.85 2.38 -17.96
C GLN A 8 3.77 3.46 -18.09
N PRO A 9 3.46 3.98 -19.32
CA PRO A 9 2.40 4.99 -19.51
C PRO A 9 1.02 4.57 -19.02
N ARG A 10 0.68 3.27 -19.15
CA ARG A 10 -0.58 2.70 -18.66
C ARG A 10 -0.79 2.94 -17.16
N TYR A 11 0.29 2.96 -16.39
CA TYR A 11 0.27 3.17 -14.93
C TYR A 11 0.76 4.56 -14.55
N ASN A 12 0.53 5.54 -15.44
CA ASN A 12 0.94 6.93 -15.26
C ASN A 12 2.38 7.03 -14.72
N HIS A 13 3.27 6.27 -15.35
CA HIS A 13 4.71 6.27 -15.07
C HIS A 13 5.12 5.88 -13.64
N LEU A 14 4.31 5.03 -12.96
CA LEU A 14 4.64 4.46 -11.66
C LEU A 14 6.05 3.85 -11.66
N ARG A 15 6.88 4.26 -10.70
CA ARG A 15 8.19 3.68 -10.41
C ARG A 15 8.33 3.31 -8.93
N HIS A 16 7.93 4.22 -8.03
CA HIS A 16 8.19 4.12 -6.60
C HIS A 16 6.93 4.44 -5.81
N LEU A 17 6.30 3.39 -5.24
CA LEU A 17 5.04 3.46 -4.50
C LEU A 17 5.31 3.49 -2.99
N GLN A 18 5.26 4.68 -2.38
CA GLN A 18 5.43 4.83 -0.93
C GLN A 18 4.13 4.60 -0.18
N LEU A 19 4.14 3.74 0.84
CA LEU A 19 3.04 3.60 1.78
C LEU A 19 2.93 4.82 2.69
N VAL A 20 1.71 5.33 2.86
CA VAL A 20 1.39 6.48 3.72
C VAL A 20 0.24 6.14 4.65
N GLY A 21 0.48 6.20 5.96
CA GLY A 21 -0.57 6.06 6.96
C GLY A 21 -1.34 7.36 7.15
N VAL A 22 -2.66 7.29 7.06
CA VAL A 22 -3.56 8.40 7.39
C VAL A 22 -4.57 7.95 8.44
N ALA A 23 -4.92 8.86 9.35
CA ALA A 23 -5.95 8.63 10.34
C ALA A 23 -6.61 9.98 10.71
N GLU A 24 -7.79 9.91 11.29
CA GLU A 24 -8.48 11.07 11.82
C GLU A 24 -7.57 11.85 12.80
N GLY A 25 -7.43 13.16 12.57
CA GLY A 25 -6.58 14.03 13.38
C GLY A 25 -5.07 13.77 13.29
N LYS A 26 -4.63 12.90 12.36
CA LYS A 26 -3.21 12.56 12.15
C LYS A 26 -2.78 12.68 10.69
N LEU A 27 -3.45 13.52 9.91
CA LEU A 27 -2.99 13.85 8.57
C LEU A 27 -1.70 14.67 8.67
N PRO A 28 -0.68 14.38 7.83
CA PRO A 28 0.52 15.22 7.78
C PRO A 28 0.18 16.60 7.24
N THR A 29 0.90 17.62 7.65
CA THR A 29 0.86 18.90 6.95
C THR A 29 1.59 18.81 5.61
N ALA A 30 1.27 19.67 4.65
CA ALA A 30 2.00 19.74 3.36
C ALA A 30 3.51 19.90 3.55
N LYS A 31 3.92 20.67 4.56
CA LYS A 31 5.34 20.86 4.90
C LYS A 31 6.01 19.59 5.41
N GLU A 32 5.34 18.79 6.22
CA GLU A 32 5.86 17.50 6.70
C GLU A 32 5.88 16.47 5.58
N PHE A 33 4.86 16.47 4.74
CA PHE A 33 4.76 15.52 3.63
C PHE A 33 5.74 15.83 2.49
N ALA A 34 6.23 17.06 2.39
CA ALA A 34 7.21 17.47 1.40
C ALA A 34 8.48 16.59 1.37
N TYR A 35 8.89 16.03 2.50
CA TYR A 35 10.05 15.10 2.58
C TYR A 35 9.83 13.75 1.89
N GLN A 36 8.60 13.40 1.55
CA GLN A 36 8.26 12.20 0.79
C GLN A 36 8.11 12.51 -0.70
N VAL A 37 7.72 13.74 -1.04
CA VAL A 37 7.51 14.17 -2.43
C VAL A 37 8.81 14.70 -3.05
N ALA A 38 9.70 15.25 -2.22
CA ALA A 38 10.98 15.81 -2.64
C ALA A 38 12.11 15.40 -1.69
N HIS A 39 13.29 15.20 -2.24
CA HIS A 39 14.51 15.04 -1.49
C HIS A 39 14.93 16.39 -0.87
N MET A 40 15.23 16.36 0.43
CA MET A 40 15.63 17.53 1.23
C MET A 40 16.86 17.19 2.06
N PRO A 41 18.05 17.22 1.46
CA PRO A 41 19.27 16.81 2.14
C PRO A 41 19.49 17.57 3.44
N ASN A 42 19.74 16.86 4.54
CA ASN A 42 19.88 17.41 5.88
C ASN A 42 18.69 18.30 6.32
N GLY A 43 17.49 18.01 5.86
CA GLY A 43 16.28 18.76 6.19
C GLY A 43 16.26 20.19 5.62
N ARG A 44 17.04 20.47 4.57
CA ARG A 44 17.19 21.78 3.96
C ARG A 44 16.24 22.00 2.78
N LYS A 45 16.68 22.76 1.80
CA LYS A 45 15.89 23.05 0.59
C LYS A 45 15.76 21.80 -0.30
N PRO A 46 14.63 21.62 -0.98
CA PRO A 46 14.46 20.53 -1.94
C PRO A 46 15.43 20.71 -3.12
N ASP A 47 16.02 19.62 -3.58
CA ASP A 47 16.92 19.58 -4.74
C ASP A 47 16.40 18.69 -5.88
N ALA A 48 15.54 17.72 -5.59
CA ALA A 48 14.90 16.87 -6.59
C ALA A 48 13.54 16.33 -6.12
N TYR A 49 12.70 15.87 -7.06
CA TYR A 49 11.53 15.08 -6.72
C TYR A 49 11.96 13.68 -6.25
N PHE A 50 11.21 13.11 -5.29
CA PHE A 50 11.51 11.83 -4.67
C PHE A 50 10.52 10.76 -5.13
N PHE A 51 9.51 10.42 -4.31
CA PHE A 51 8.50 9.43 -4.69
C PHE A 51 7.50 9.98 -5.72
N ASP A 52 7.08 9.11 -6.64
CA ASP A 52 6.11 9.45 -7.68
C ASP A 52 4.70 8.94 -7.39
N SER A 53 4.56 8.02 -6.46
CA SER A 53 3.29 7.35 -6.16
C SER A 53 3.13 7.08 -4.67
N PHE A 54 1.89 7.18 -4.18
CA PHE A 54 1.56 7.06 -2.76
C PHE A 54 0.40 6.10 -2.56
N LEU A 55 0.61 5.04 -1.79
CA LEU A 55 -0.43 4.13 -1.34
C LEU A 55 -0.95 4.59 0.00
N VAL A 56 -2.21 4.99 0.04
CA VAL A 56 -2.84 5.57 1.24
C VAL A 56 -3.52 4.47 2.05
N TYR A 57 -3.06 4.29 3.28
CA TYR A 57 -3.53 3.28 4.20
C TYR A 57 -4.21 3.92 5.42
N THR A 58 -5.48 3.57 5.64
CA THR A 58 -6.26 4.02 6.79
C THR A 58 -6.65 2.81 7.63
N SER A 59 -6.11 2.68 8.85
CA SER A 59 -6.31 1.50 9.69
C SER A 59 -7.49 1.59 10.65
N THR A 60 -7.74 2.75 11.21
CA THR A 60 -8.78 2.96 12.24
C THR A 60 -9.56 4.24 12.01
N ALA A 61 -10.85 4.21 12.33
CA ALA A 61 -11.74 5.36 12.40
C ALA A 61 -11.86 5.89 13.84
N PRO A 62 -12.46 7.09 14.02
CA PRO A 62 -12.86 7.58 15.33
C PRO A 62 -13.71 6.54 16.09
N GLY A 63 -13.50 6.44 17.40
CA GLY A 63 -14.21 5.47 18.23
C GLY A 63 -13.65 4.04 18.19
N GLY A 64 -12.48 3.83 17.57
CA GLY A 64 -11.81 2.52 17.54
C GLY A 64 -12.42 1.53 16.56
N THR A 65 -13.23 2.00 15.60
CA THR A 65 -13.74 1.16 14.51
C THR A 65 -12.60 0.70 13.62
N THR A 66 -12.55 -0.57 13.29
CA THR A 66 -11.45 -1.19 12.54
C THR A 66 -11.85 -1.40 11.08
N TYR A 67 -11.03 -0.88 10.16
CA TYR A 67 -11.19 -1.10 8.71
C TYR A 67 -10.65 -2.43 8.24
N PHE A 68 -9.65 -2.95 8.95
CA PHE A 68 -8.98 -4.20 8.58
C PHE A 68 -8.89 -5.15 9.77
N PRO A 69 -8.86 -6.48 9.53
CA PRO A 69 -8.30 -7.36 10.54
C PRO A 69 -6.86 -6.92 10.78
N ASP A 70 -6.37 -7.11 11.98
CA ASP A 70 -4.94 -6.99 12.23
C ASP A 70 -4.22 -8.02 11.35
N ILE A 71 -3.44 -7.54 10.40
CA ILE A 71 -2.72 -8.36 9.44
C ILE A 71 -1.82 -9.38 10.13
N ASN A 72 -1.29 -9.00 11.29
CA ASN A 72 -0.39 -9.86 12.06
C ASN A 72 -1.10 -10.93 12.91
N LEU A 73 -2.39 -10.78 13.20
CA LEU A 73 -3.11 -11.75 14.02
C LEU A 73 -3.13 -13.15 13.40
N GLY A 74 -3.27 -13.24 12.09
CA GLY A 74 -3.25 -14.52 11.39
C GLY A 74 -1.89 -15.21 11.41
N THR A 75 -0.80 -14.47 11.25
CA THR A 75 0.57 -15.02 11.28
C THR A 75 1.00 -15.45 12.67
N THR A 76 0.63 -14.70 13.69
CA THR A 76 1.02 -15.01 15.07
C THR A 76 0.21 -16.16 15.67
N ALA A 77 -1.05 -16.31 15.28
CA ALA A 77 -1.95 -17.28 15.88
C ALA A 77 -1.57 -18.75 15.62
N CYS A 78 -0.93 -19.07 14.51
CA CYS A 78 -0.60 -20.46 14.17
C CYS A 78 0.88 -20.73 13.92
N GLY A 79 1.72 -19.72 13.85
CA GLY A 79 3.17 -19.87 13.62
C GLY A 79 3.53 -20.54 12.28
N ARG A 80 2.60 -20.58 11.32
CA ARG A 80 2.75 -21.29 10.04
C ARG A 80 2.58 -20.39 8.82
N GLY A 81 2.44 -19.07 9.00
CA GLY A 81 2.14 -18.15 7.92
C GLY A 81 0.71 -18.27 7.36
N ASP A 82 -0.18 -18.90 8.12
CA ASP A 82 -1.60 -18.99 7.77
C ASP A 82 -2.36 -17.82 8.39
N PHE A 83 -3.08 -17.09 7.56
CA PHE A 83 -3.97 -16.02 7.99
C PHE A 83 -5.39 -16.55 8.09
N PHE A 84 -6.07 -16.23 9.17
CA PHE A 84 -7.47 -16.56 9.37
C PHE A 84 -8.30 -15.29 9.49
N ALA A 85 -9.51 -15.33 8.94
CA ALA A 85 -10.49 -14.30 9.17
C ALA A 85 -11.03 -14.43 10.61
N VAL A 86 -10.44 -13.67 11.54
CA VAL A 86 -10.91 -13.63 12.92
C VAL A 86 -11.94 -12.52 13.10
N PRO A 87 -12.97 -12.73 13.95
CA PRO A 87 -13.93 -11.68 14.24
C PRO A 87 -13.25 -10.44 14.81
N VAL A 88 -13.59 -9.28 14.27
CA VAL A 88 -13.19 -8.00 14.84
C VAL A 88 -14.31 -7.44 15.72
N PRO A 89 -14.00 -6.92 16.89
CA PRO A 89 -15.01 -6.46 17.84
C PRO A 89 -15.90 -5.34 17.30
N ASN A 90 -15.32 -4.48 16.46
CA ASN A 90 -15.99 -3.29 15.94
C ASN A 90 -15.62 -3.07 14.45
N PRO A 91 -16.16 -3.89 13.53
CA PRO A 91 -15.82 -3.78 12.11
C PRO A 91 -16.41 -2.51 11.50
N ALA A 92 -15.66 -1.88 10.60
CA ALA A 92 -16.07 -0.69 9.88
C ALA A 92 -17.24 -0.98 8.93
N GLY A 93 -18.31 -0.21 9.05
CA GLY A 93 -19.45 -0.25 8.15
C GLY A 93 -19.36 0.79 7.02
N VAL A 94 -20.47 0.95 6.30
CA VAL A 94 -20.56 1.86 5.14
C VAL A 94 -20.27 3.32 5.49
N GLY A 95 -20.61 3.75 6.71
CA GLY A 95 -20.34 5.11 7.19
C GLY A 95 -18.84 5.37 7.33
N GLU A 96 -18.15 4.45 7.97
CA GLU A 96 -16.69 4.51 8.16
C GLU A 96 -15.94 4.38 6.82
N TRP A 97 -16.43 3.56 5.91
CA TRP A 97 -15.84 3.46 4.55
C TRP A 97 -15.97 4.78 3.78
N ARG A 98 -17.10 5.50 3.91
CA ARG A 98 -17.22 6.87 3.36
C ARG A 98 -16.26 7.84 4.03
N HIS A 99 -16.09 7.72 5.34
CA HIS A 99 -15.14 8.55 6.09
C HIS A 99 -13.70 8.32 5.60
N ALA A 100 -13.29 7.06 5.43
CA ALA A 100 -11.98 6.73 4.86
C ALA A 100 -11.78 7.35 3.47
N LEU A 101 -12.80 7.34 2.61
CA LEU A 101 -12.73 8.01 1.31
C LEU A 101 -12.47 9.51 1.44
N GLN A 102 -13.14 10.19 2.38
CA GLN A 102 -12.92 11.63 2.61
C GLN A 102 -11.49 11.90 3.12
N LEU A 103 -11.00 11.09 4.06
CA LEU A 103 -9.62 11.19 4.55
C LEU A 103 -8.59 10.98 3.44
N ASN A 104 -8.85 10.05 2.53
CA ASN A 104 -7.90 9.68 1.47
C ASN A 104 -7.98 10.62 0.27
N LEU A 105 -9.18 10.95 -0.21
CA LEU A 105 -9.41 11.60 -1.50
C LEU A 105 -10.12 12.95 -1.44
N GLY A 106 -10.60 13.36 -0.24
CA GLY A 106 -11.21 14.67 -0.06
C GLY A 106 -10.23 15.83 -0.30
N ARG A 107 -10.77 17.02 -0.56
CA ARG A 107 -9.95 18.24 -0.69
C ARG A 107 -9.20 18.57 0.60
N ASP A 108 -9.80 18.27 1.75
CA ASP A 108 -9.20 18.44 3.08
C ASP A 108 -8.52 17.14 3.57
N GLY A 109 -8.44 16.12 2.71
CA GLY A 109 -7.80 14.84 2.97
C GLY A 109 -6.40 14.75 2.33
N PHE A 110 -5.87 13.54 2.30
CA PHE A 110 -4.51 13.27 1.81
C PHE A 110 -4.27 13.76 0.37
N ALA A 111 -5.22 13.53 -0.55
CA ALA A 111 -5.06 13.98 -1.94
C ALA A 111 -4.94 15.51 -2.05
N GLY A 112 -5.65 16.27 -1.20
CA GLY A 112 -5.52 17.72 -1.12
C GLY A 112 -4.19 18.16 -0.53
N ILE A 113 -3.69 17.47 0.50
CA ILE A 113 -2.37 17.71 1.08
C ILE A 113 -1.26 17.44 0.06
N LEU A 114 -1.36 16.35 -0.69
CA LEU A 114 -0.42 16.04 -1.77
C LEU A 114 -0.43 17.12 -2.86
N GLU A 115 -1.60 17.58 -3.28
CA GLU A 115 -1.73 18.70 -4.25
C GLU A 115 -1.04 19.96 -3.73
N GLU A 116 -1.34 20.37 -2.49
CA GLU A 116 -0.72 21.54 -1.84
C GLU A 116 0.80 21.39 -1.71
N THR A 117 1.26 20.20 -1.34
CA THR A 117 2.69 19.88 -1.24
C THR A 117 3.40 20.10 -2.58
N ILE A 118 2.84 19.55 -3.67
CA ILE A 118 3.43 19.71 -5.00
C ILE A 118 3.44 21.18 -5.43
N GLU A 119 2.33 21.89 -5.22
CA GLU A 119 2.25 23.33 -5.52
C GLU A 119 3.32 24.14 -4.78
N GLY A 120 3.57 23.81 -3.52
CA GLY A 120 4.62 24.43 -2.72
C GLY A 120 6.05 24.12 -3.19
N LEU A 121 6.26 22.98 -3.85
CA LEU A 121 7.57 22.56 -4.38
C LEU A 121 7.88 23.12 -5.78
N ILE A 122 6.87 23.44 -6.59
CA ILE A 122 7.04 23.93 -7.97
C ILE A 122 7.98 25.15 -8.09
N PRO A 123 7.95 26.15 -7.18
CA PRO A 123 8.88 27.28 -7.28
C PRO A 123 10.36 26.90 -7.19
N ALA A 124 10.68 25.80 -6.51
CA ALA A 124 12.06 25.34 -6.34
C ALA A 124 12.47 24.30 -7.39
N LEU A 125 11.58 23.37 -7.74
CA LEU A 125 11.90 22.19 -8.55
C LEU A 125 11.31 22.23 -9.97
N GLY A 126 10.44 23.20 -10.28
CA GLY A 126 9.63 23.15 -11.49
C GLY A 126 8.44 22.17 -11.33
N LYS A 127 7.64 22.04 -12.37
CA LYS A 127 6.53 21.07 -12.37
C LYS A 127 7.08 19.64 -12.50
N PRO A 128 6.50 18.68 -11.78
CA PRO A 128 6.86 17.26 -11.99
C PRO A 128 6.48 16.83 -13.42
N ASP A 129 7.25 15.92 -13.99
CA ASP A 129 7.03 15.40 -15.35
C ASP A 129 5.66 14.74 -15.51
N HIS A 130 5.18 14.09 -14.47
CA HIS A 130 3.88 13.43 -14.41
C HIS A 130 3.15 13.78 -13.13
N LYS A 131 1.82 13.70 -13.16
CA LYS A 131 1.02 13.79 -11.93
C LYS A 131 1.46 12.71 -10.95
N ARG A 132 1.52 13.06 -9.67
CA ARG A 132 1.81 12.08 -8.61
C ARG A 132 0.61 11.15 -8.41
N ASN A 133 0.87 9.87 -8.33
CA ASN A 133 -0.17 8.86 -8.21
C ASN A 133 -0.63 8.70 -6.75
N VAL A 134 -1.93 8.47 -6.60
CA VAL A 134 -2.53 7.95 -5.37
C VAL A 134 -3.13 6.59 -5.66
N VAL A 135 -2.82 5.62 -4.84
CA VAL A 135 -3.44 4.30 -4.77
C VAL A 135 -4.19 4.22 -3.45
N VAL A 136 -5.48 3.89 -3.49
CA VAL A 136 -6.32 3.89 -2.29
C VAL A 136 -6.55 2.47 -1.80
N THR A 137 -6.33 2.25 -0.52
CA THR A 137 -6.64 0.97 0.11
C THR A 137 -8.14 0.76 0.18
N ILE A 138 -8.64 -0.32 -0.39
CA ILE A 138 -10.02 -0.78 -0.18
C ILE A 138 -10.10 -1.36 1.22
N PRO A 139 -10.99 -0.90 2.10
CA PRO A 139 -11.16 -1.55 3.39
C PRO A 139 -11.55 -3.03 3.19
N TYR A 140 -11.01 -3.91 4.02
CA TYR A 140 -11.26 -5.34 3.88
C TYR A 140 -12.72 -5.67 4.23
N PRO A 141 -13.50 -6.26 3.30
CA PRO A 141 -14.89 -6.63 3.55
C PRO A 141 -14.94 -7.88 4.43
N HIS A 142 -14.79 -7.70 5.73
CA HIS A 142 -14.54 -8.76 6.70
C HIS A 142 -15.66 -9.82 6.71
N PRO A 143 -15.37 -11.11 6.49
CA PRO A 143 -16.39 -12.16 6.31
C PRO A 143 -17.22 -12.46 7.56
N THR A 144 -16.88 -11.92 8.71
CA THR A 144 -17.70 -12.06 9.94
C THR A 144 -18.66 -10.88 10.15
N HIS A 145 -18.63 -9.87 9.30
CA HIS A 145 -19.44 -8.66 9.45
C HIS A 145 -20.90 -8.89 9.01
N THR A 146 -21.85 -8.77 9.93
CA THR A 146 -23.26 -9.08 9.67
C THR A 146 -24.14 -7.86 9.39
N HIS A 147 -23.66 -6.62 9.67
CA HIS A 147 -24.43 -5.39 9.56
C HIS A 147 -23.59 -4.27 8.96
N PHE A 148 -23.09 -4.47 7.74
CA PHE A 148 -22.23 -3.49 7.08
C PHE A 148 -22.94 -2.15 6.81
N GLY A 149 -24.23 -2.17 6.54
CA GLY A 149 -25.02 -1.02 6.18
C GLY A 149 -25.58 -1.12 4.77
N ARG A 150 -26.27 -0.05 4.34
CA ARG A 150 -26.93 0.04 3.04
C ARG A 150 -26.10 0.88 2.09
N LEU A 151 -25.83 0.38 0.89
CA LEU A 151 -25.12 1.15 -0.14
C LEU A 151 -26.02 2.23 -0.75
N LYS A 152 -27.35 2.02 -0.77
CA LYS A 152 -28.39 2.97 -1.19
C LYS A 152 -29.43 3.05 -0.10
N ALA A 153 -30.15 4.18 -0.02
CA ALA A 153 -31.12 4.43 1.04
C ALA A 153 -32.22 3.36 1.13
N ASP A 154 -32.69 2.87 0.00
CA ASP A 154 -33.73 1.85 -0.17
C ASP A 154 -33.19 0.42 -0.35
N GLY A 155 -31.86 0.27 -0.34
CA GLY A 155 -31.20 -1.02 -0.52
C GLY A 155 -31.22 -1.91 0.72
N PRO A 156 -30.85 -3.19 0.60
CA PRO A 156 -30.70 -4.08 1.74
C PRO A 156 -29.49 -3.69 2.61
N ASN A 157 -29.55 -4.04 3.89
CA ASN A 157 -28.37 -4.07 4.73
C ASN A 157 -27.48 -5.25 4.33
N LEU A 158 -26.21 -4.99 4.01
CA LEU A 158 -25.31 -6.05 3.58
C LEU A 158 -24.85 -6.88 4.78
N ASN A 159 -24.74 -8.19 4.53
CA ASN A 159 -24.27 -9.20 5.47
C ASN A 159 -23.19 -10.04 4.81
N PHE A 160 -21.95 -9.93 5.28
CA PHE A 160 -20.79 -10.61 4.70
C PHE A 160 -20.57 -12.00 5.29
N ARG A 161 -21.33 -12.35 6.34
CA ARG A 161 -21.17 -13.64 7.01
C ARG A 161 -21.64 -14.78 6.13
N ALA A 162 -20.72 -15.62 5.73
CA ALA A 162 -21.01 -16.85 5.02
C ALA A 162 -21.48 -17.93 5.98
N LEU A 163 -22.46 -18.69 5.52
CA LEU A 163 -22.86 -19.98 6.05
C LEU A 163 -22.72 -20.98 4.91
N MET A 164 -22.66 -22.27 5.19
CA MET A 164 -22.49 -23.30 4.14
C MET A 164 -23.50 -23.18 2.99
N GLN A 165 -24.70 -22.68 3.28
CA GLN A 165 -25.79 -22.56 2.29
C GLN A 165 -25.80 -21.24 1.51
N ASN A 166 -25.01 -20.24 1.92
CA ASN A 166 -25.03 -18.89 1.33
C ASN A 166 -23.65 -18.28 1.09
N THR A 167 -22.60 -19.08 0.98
CA THR A 167 -21.22 -18.58 0.80
C THR A 167 -21.10 -17.66 -0.42
N LEU A 168 -21.70 -18.05 -1.56
CA LEU A 168 -21.68 -17.22 -2.77
C LEU A 168 -22.39 -15.88 -2.55
N SER A 169 -23.58 -15.89 -1.95
CA SER A 169 -24.34 -14.67 -1.66
C SER A 169 -23.56 -13.72 -0.70
N ALA A 170 -22.85 -14.27 0.28
CA ALA A 170 -21.99 -13.46 1.15
C ALA A 170 -20.83 -12.86 0.38
N SER A 171 -20.18 -13.61 -0.51
CA SER A 171 -19.11 -13.13 -1.37
C SER A 171 -19.60 -12.06 -2.37
N GLU A 172 -20.80 -12.23 -2.94
CA GLU A 172 -21.43 -11.22 -3.80
C GLU A 172 -21.69 -9.90 -3.05
N GLN A 173 -22.11 -9.94 -1.80
CA GLN A 173 -22.33 -8.76 -0.97
C GLN A 173 -21.01 -8.08 -0.60
N ARG A 174 -19.95 -8.85 -0.32
CA ARG A 174 -18.58 -8.34 -0.13
C ARG A 174 -18.09 -7.63 -1.39
N LEU A 175 -18.25 -8.25 -2.54
CA LEU A 175 -17.90 -7.66 -3.84
C LEU A 175 -18.68 -6.37 -4.09
N ALA A 176 -20.00 -6.37 -3.84
CA ALA A 176 -20.84 -5.19 -4.03
C ALA A 176 -20.37 -3.99 -3.20
N ALA A 177 -19.93 -4.21 -1.95
CA ALA A 177 -19.36 -3.18 -1.10
C ALA A 177 -18.05 -2.64 -1.68
N CYS A 178 -17.15 -3.51 -2.16
CA CYS A 178 -15.89 -3.09 -2.80
C CYS A 178 -16.14 -2.31 -4.09
N CYS A 179 -17.03 -2.76 -4.95
CA CYS A 179 -17.39 -2.06 -6.20
C CYS A 179 -17.99 -0.67 -5.92
N TRP A 180 -18.87 -0.58 -4.92
CA TRP A 180 -19.41 0.70 -4.47
C TRP A 180 -18.30 1.63 -3.98
N PHE A 181 -17.34 1.13 -3.18
CA PHE A 181 -16.21 1.92 -2.70
C PHE A 181 -15.36 2.48 -3.86
N VAL A 182 -15.11 1.66 -4.88
CA VAL A 182 -14.39 2.06 -6.10
C VAL A 182 -15.12 3.19 -6.82
N ASP A 183 -16.43 3.07 -7.03
CA ASP A 183 -17.23 4.11 -7.73
C ASP A 183 -17.27 5.41 -6.92
N GLU A 184 -17.48 5.34 -5.60
CA GLU A 184 -17.48 6.52 -4.73
C GLU A 184 -16.09 7.19 -4.70
N ALA A 185 -15.00 6.41 -4.67
CA ALA A 185 -13.64 6.92 -4.74
C ALA A 185 -13.40 7.71 -6.03
N ILE A 186 -13.76 7.14 -7.18
CA ILE A 186 -13.61 7.79 -8.49
C ILE A 186 -14.45 9.06 -8.57
N ALA A 187 -15.69 9.01 -8.09
CA ALA A 187 -16.60 10.16 -8.09
C ALA A 187 -16.06 11.31 -7.20
N LEU A 188 -15.60 10.96 -5.99
CA LEU A 188 -15.03 11.93 -5.05
C LEU A 188 -13.75 12.55 -5.60
N PHE A 189 -12.85 11.74 -6.16
CA PHE A 189 -11.61 12.23 -6.76
C PHE A 189 -11.87 13.19 -7.93
N ARG A 190 -12.77 12.83 -8.83
CA ARG A 190 -13.19 13.72 -9.95
C ARG A 190 -13.74 15.07 -9.46
N LYS A 191 -14.52 15.05 -8.38
CA LYS A 191 -15.04 16.26 -7.73
C LYS A 191 -13.92 17.14 -7.17
N GLY A 192 -12.83 16.54 -6.71
CA GLY A 192 -11.66 17.22 -6.17
C GLY A 192 -10.91 18.10 -7.18
N ARG A 193 -10.98 17.80 -8.49
CA ARG A 193 -10.34 18.55 -9.60
C ARG A 193 -8.86 18.84 -9.38
N PHE A 194 -8.10 17.83 -8.96
CA PHE A 194 -6.67 17.93 -8.69
C PHE A 194 -5.87 18.12 -10.00
N ARG A 195 -4.91 19.04 -9.98
CA ARG A 195 -4.07 19.38 -11.13
C ARG A 195 -2.82 18.53 -11.22
N HIS A 196 -2.25 18.18 -10.06
CA HIS A 196 -0.96 17.51 -9.93
C HIS A 196 -1.07 16.09 -9.39
N VAL A 197 -2.26 15.66 -8.99
CA VAL A 197 -2.54 14.31 -8.46
C VAL A 197 -3.35 13.49 -9.46
N ASN A 198 -3.10 12.19 -9.50
CA ASN A 198 -3.81 11.20 -10.30
C ASN A 198 -4.27 10.04 -9.41
N LEU A 199 -5.53 9.64 -9.52
CA LEU A 199 -6.00 8.38 -8.90
C LEU A 199 -5.61 7.25 -9.84
N LEU A 200 -4.54 6.52 -9.50
CA LEU A 200 -4.03 5.42 -10.33
C LEU A 200 -4.86 4.15 -10.14
N GLY A 201 -5.29 3.88 -8.92
CA GLY A 201 -5.98 2.63 -8.64
C GLY A 201 -6.20 2.35 -7.16
N PHE A 202 -6.31 1.08 -6.87
CA PHE A 202 -6.72 0.55 -5.59
C PHE A 202 -5.74 -0.50 -5.09
N TYR A 203 -5.75 -0.75 -3.79
CA TYR A 203 -4.92 -1.73 -3.12
C TYR A 203 -5.79 -2.71 -2.32
N TRP A 204 -5.54 -4.00 -2.49
CA TRP A 204 -6.13 -5.04 -1.65
C TRP A 204 -5.26 -5.24 -0.40
N PRO A 205 -5.76 -5.01 0.81
CA PRO A 205 -4.94 -4.86 2.01
C PRO A 205 -4.53 -6.17 2.68
N PHE A 206 -5.19 -7.27 2.33
CA PHE A 206 -4.93 -8.54 2.98
C PHE A 206 -3.74 -9.24 2.33
N GLU A 207 -2.66 -9.52 3.08
CA GLU A 207 -1.39 -10.03 2.57
C GLU A 207 -1.44 -11.49 2.10
N THR A 208 -2.57 -12.15 2.30
CA THR A 208 -2.86 -13.48 1.77
C THR A 208 -4.29 -13.54 1.22
N MET A 209 -4.60 -14.57 0.45
CA MET A 209 -5.95 -14.83 -0.03
C MET A 209 -6.62 -15.88 0.84
N HIS A 210 -7.67 -15.52 1.55
CA HIS A 210 -8.48 -16.48 2.26
C HIS A 210 -9.29 -17.33 1.29
N TYR A 211 -9.21 -18.62 1.49
CA TYR A 211 -10.00 -19.60 0.77
C TYR A 211 -10.48 -20.70 1.71
N GLY A 212 -11.79 -20.84 1.83
CA GLY A 212 -12.42 -21.85 2.66
C GLY A 212 -13.93 -21.88 2.41
N TRP A 213 -14.64 -22.70 3.17
CA TRP A 213 -16.10 -22.81 3.05
C TRP A 213 -16.84 -21.56 3.55
N ASP A 214 -16.20 -20.75 4.39
CA ASP A 214 -16.76 -19.56 5.04
C ASP A 214 -16.28 -18.25 4.40
N VAL A 215 -15.28 -18.29 3.53
CA VAL A 215 -14.71 -17.12 2.88
C VAL A 215 -14.06 -17.49 1.54
N ASP A 216 -14.29 -16.67 0.53
CA ASP A 216 -13.69 -16.83 -0.79
C ASP A 216 -13.16 -15.49 -1.30
N ASP A 217 -11.94 -15.14 -0.85
CA ASP A 217 -11.26 -13.94 -1.32
C ASP A 217 -10.80 -14.09 -2.78
N HIS A 218 -10.50 -15.30 -3.24
CA HIS A 218 -10.11 -15.52 -4.64
C HIS A 218 -11.21 -15.08 -5.59
N TRP A 219 -12.45 -15.52 -5.33
CA TRP A 219 -13.58 -15.15 -6.17
C TRP A 219 -13.85 -13.64 -6.08
N VAL A 220 -13.88 -13.07 -4.87
CA VAL A 220 -14.13 -11.64 -4.65
C VAL A 220 -13.09 -10.78 -5.37
N VAL A 221 -11.80 -11.08 -5.21
CA VAL A 221 -10.72 -10.27 -5.79
C VAL A 221 -10.69 -10.43 -7.33
N LYS A 222 -10.95 -11.64 -7.86
CA LYS A 222 -11.04 -11.87 -9.30
C LYS A 222 -12.14 -11.03 -9.96
N GLU A 223 -13.33 -11.01 -9.37
CA GLU A 223 -14.44 -10.21 -9.90
C GLU A 223 -14.22 -8.71 -9.67
N LEU A 224 -13.64 -8.33 -8.54
CA LEU A 224 -13.24 -6.96 -8.24
C LEU A 224 -12.18 -6.45 -9.24
N TYR A 225 -11.19 -7.27 -9.58
CA TYR A 225 -10.19 -6.93 -10.60
C TYR A 225 -10.85 -6.59 -11.94
N LYS A 226 -11.76 -7.44 -12.44
CA LYS A 226 -12.51 -7.19 -13.66
C LYS A 226 -13.29 -5.86 -13.59
N TYR A 227 -13.91 -5.60 -12.44
CA TYR A 227 -14.65 -4.38 -12.20
C TYR A 227 -13.75 -3.15 -12.26
N ILE A 228 -12.60 -3.17 -11.56
CA ILE A 228 -11.62 -2.08 -11.53
C ILE A 228 -11.04 -1.84 -12.94
N GLN A 229 -10.73 -2.91 -13.71
CA GLN A 229 -10.29 -2.78 -15.10
C GLN A 229 -11.36 -2.09 -15.98
N SER A 230 -12.64 -2.36 -15.76
CA SER A 230 -13.76 -1.70 -16.48
C SER A 230 -13.85 -0.19 -16.13
N ARG A 231 -13.20 0.27 -15.09
CA ARG A 231 -13.08 1.67 -14.66
C ARG A 231 -11.76 2.32 -15.10
N GLU A 232 -10.96 1.63 -15.93
CA GLU A 232 -9.65 2.09 -16.38
C GLU A 232 -8.69 2.39 -15.21
N SER A 233 -8.82 1.63 -14.11
CA SER A 233 -8.01 1.74 -12.89
C SER A 233 -7.23 0.46 -12.65
N ALA A 234 -6.18 0.54 -11.84
CA ALA A 234 -5.32 -0.59 -11.49
C ALA A 234 -5.68 -1.17 -10.11
N LEU A 235 -5.40 -2.46 -9.92
CA LEU A 235 -5.47 -3.12 -8.62
C LEU A 235 -4.09 -3.66 -8.24
N PHE A 236 -3.61 -3.28 -7.06
CA PHE A 236 -2.31 -3.64 -6.52
C PHE A 236 -2.44 -4.54 -5.29
N TRP A 237 -1.40 -5.32 -5.04
CA TRP A 237 -1.29 -6.20 -3.88
C TRP A 237 0.14 -6.20 -3.34
N ILE A 238 0.31 -6.29 -2.01
CA ILE A 238 1.62 -6.41 -1.36
C ILE A 238 1.57 -7.65 -0.46
N PRO A 239 1.78 -8.84 -1.04
CA PRO A 239 1.71 -10.08 -0.29
C PRO A 239 3.00 -10.35 0.46
N PHE A 240 2.85 -10.97 1.61
CA PHE A 240 3.96 -11.58 2.32
C PHE A 240 4.65 -12.66 1.46
N TYR A 241 5.97 -12.58 1.30
CA TYR A 241 6.74 -13.48 0.44
C TYR A 241 6.49 -14.97 0.73
N SER A 242 6.36 -15.36 2.01
CA SER A 242 6.12 -16.73 2.42
C SER A 242 4.65 -17.14 2.42
N THR A 243 3.73 -16.28 1.95
CA THR A 243 2.31 -16.65 1.90
C THR A 243 2.08 -17.85 1.00
N ARG A 244 1.18 -18.75 1.37
CA ARG A 244 0.80 -19.91 0.55
C ARG A 244 0.22 -19.53 -0.80
N ASN A 245 -0.40 -18.37 -0.88
CA ASN A 245 -1.12 -17.91 -2.06
C ASN A 245 -0.27 -17.06 -3.00
N ILE A 246 1.05 -17.03 -2.82
CA ILE A 246 1.96 -16.31 -3.71
C ILE A 246 1.82 -16.74 -5.18
N ASN A 247 1.33 -17.93 -5.42
CA ASN A 247 1.08 -18.45 -6.76
C ASN A 247 0.00 -17.66 -7.53
N VAL A 248 -0.88 -16.94 -6.84
CA VAL A 248 -1.84 -16.01 -7.46
C VAL A 248 -1.14 -14.94 -8.31
N MET A 249 0.12 -14.64 -8.00
CA MET A 249 0.95 -13.76 -8.83
C MET A 249 1.47 -14.43 -10.12
N SER A 250 1.50 -15.75 -10.21
CA SER A 250 2.21 -16.47 -11.27
C SER A 250 1.30 -17.10 -12.31
N ASP A 251 0.04 -17.30 -12.03
CA ASP A 251 -0.89 -17.82 -13.03
C ASP A 251 -1.48 -16.67 -13.85
N SER A 252 -0.96 -16.48 -15.05
CA SER A 252 -1.43 -15.41 -15.96
C SER A 252 -2.92 -15.54 -16.34
N ARG A 253 -3.52 -16.70 -16.17
CA ARG A 253 -4.95 -16.94 -16.41
C ARG A 253 -5.81 -16.60 -15.19
N GLU A 254 -5.19 -16.57 -14.02
CA GLU A 254 -5.82 -16.32 -12.73
C GLU A 254 -5.18 -15.17 -11.95
N PHE A 255 -4.34 -14.40 -12.59
CA PHE A 255 -3.71 -13.24 -11.99
C PHE A 255 -4.76 -12.13 -11.79
N TYR A 256 -4.91 -11.70 -10.55
CA TYR A 256 -5.98 -10.79 -10.15
C TYR A 256 -5.49 -9.37 -9.86
N PHE A 257 -4.24 -9.08 -10.16
CA PHE A 257 -3.62 -7.80 -9.87
C PHE A 257 -2.83 -7.29 -11.08
N ASP A 258 -2.78 -5.99 -11.25
CA ASP A 258 -1.89 -5.37 -12.24
C ASP A 258 -0.43 -5.51 -11.82
N CYS A 259 -0.15 -5.36 -10.52
CA CYS A 259 1.13 -5.67 -9.92
C CYS A 259 0.95 -6.16 -8.48
N ALA A 260 1.76 -7.14 -8.11
CA ALA A 260 1.99 -7.49 -6.72
C ALA A 260 3.46 -7.21 -6.37
N PHE A 261 3.68 -6.46 -5.28
CA PHE A 261 5.00 -6.17 -4.74
C PHE A 261 5.27 -7.14 -3.61
N LEU A 262 6.26 -8.02 -3.78
CA LEU A 262 6.59 -9.00 -2.74
C LEU A 262 7.27 -8.34 -1.56
N GLN A 263 6.73 -8.60 -0.37
CA GLN A 263 7.24 -8.17 0.92
C GLN A 263 8.25 -9.23 1.45
N PRO A 264 9.56 -8.96 1.45
CA PRO A 264 10.55 -9.93 1.91
C PRO A 264 10.49 -10.19 3.42
N ASN A 265 9.98 -9.24 4.22
CA ASN A 265 9.99 -9.27 5.69
C ASN A 265 11.38 -9.41 6.32
N HIS A 266 12.42 -9.06 5.58
CA HIS A 266 13.80 -9.11 6.05
C HIS A 266 14.05 -8.15 7.24
N MET A 267 13.28 -7.05 7.29
CA MET A 267 13.38 -6.08 8.37
C MET A 267 13.02 -6.68 9.74
N PHE A 268 12.09 -7.64 9.79
CA PHE A 268 11.47 -8.10 11.03
C PHE A 268 12.06 -9.38 11.60
N TYR A 269 12.69 -10.24 10.79
CA TYR A 269 13.09 -11.58 11.19
C TYR A 269 14.59 -11.80 11.06
N ASP A 270 15.25 -12.21 12.16
CA ASP A 270 16.70 -12.46 12.23
C ASP A 270 17.18 -13.64 11.40
N HIS A 271 16.29 -14.59 11.14
CA HIS A 271 16.63 -15.88 10.53
C HIS A 271 16.24 -15.95 9.05
N PHE A 272 15.86 -14.82 8.45
CA PHE A 272 15.41 -14.74 7.06
C PHE A 272 16.36 -13.86 6.24
N ASP A 273 17.22 -14.48 5.45
CA ASP A 273 17.78 -13.80 4.28
C ASP A 273 16.79 -13.98 3.12
N SER A 274 15.78 -13.14 3.08
CA SER A 274 14.64 -13.26 2.18
C SER A 274 14.70 -12.29 1.00
N VAL A 275 15.62 -11.34 0.98
CA VAL A 275 15.71 -10.32 -0.08
C VAL A 275 15.97 -10.95 -1.44
N GLY A 276 17.02 -11.78 -1.55
CA GLY A 276 17.35 -12.47 -2.80
C GLY A 276 16.25 -13.41 -3.28
N PRO A 277 15.80 -14.38 -2.46
CA PRO A 277 14.69 -15.26 -2.82
C PRO A 277 13.40 -14.55 -3.21
N ALA A 278 13.03 -13.46 -2.51
CA ALA A 278 11.86 -12.65 -2.86
C ALA A 278 12.05 -11.92 -4.19
N ALA A 279 13.23 -11.35 -4.45
CA ALA A 279 13.56 -10.70 -5.71
C ALA A 279 13.46 -11.67 -6.89
N GLU A 280 14.01 -12.88 -6.76
CA GLU A 280 13.88 -13.91 -7.79
C GLU A 280 12.43 -14.35 -7.99
N ALA A 281 11.67 -14.52 -6.92
CA ALA A 281 10.27 -14.88 -6.99
C ALA A 281 9.44 -13.79 -7.69
N ALA A 282 9.66 -12.51 -7.37
CA ALA A 282 9.01 -11.39 -8.03
C ALA A 282 9.35 -11.35 -9.53
N ARG A 283 10.64 -11.48 -9.89
CA ARG A 283 11.08 -11.49 -11.28
C ARG A 283 10.45 -12.64 -12.09
N LYS A 284 10.36 -13.82 -11.49
CA LYS A 284 9.71 -14.99 -12.13
C LYS A 284 8.23 -14.80 -12.37
N ARG A 285 7.56 -13.95 -11.59
CA ARG A 285 6.11 -13.74 -11.63
C ARG A 285 5.68 -12.40 -12.25
N GLY A 286 6.62 -11.59 -12.70
CA GLY A 286 6.31 -10.26 -13.24
C GLY A 286 5.84 -9.27 -12.18
N GLY A 287 6.22 -9.48 -10.91
CA GLY A 287 5.92 -8.61 -9.79
C GLY A 287 7.02 -7.59 -9.48
N GLY A 288 6.79 -6.79 -8.47
CA GLY A 288 7.77 -5.87 -7.87
C GLY A 288 8.23 -6.33 -6.49
N ILE A 289 9.03 -5.50 -5.84
CA ILE A 289 9.55 -5.73 -4.48
C ILE A 289 9.08 -4.61 -3.58
N GLU A 290 8.74 -4.91 -2.33
CA GLU A 290 8.59 -3.94 -1.27
C GLU A 290 9.89 -3.84 -0.46
N LEU A 291 10.36 -2.60 -0.25
CA LEU A 291 11.47 -2.28 0.64
C LEU A 291 10.91 -1.77 1.97
N GLU A 292 11.44 -2.29 3.07
CA GLU A 292 10.93 -2.02 4.41
C GLU A 292 12.01 -1.35 5.27
N TYR A 293 11.62 -0.29 6.01
CA TYR A 293 12.48 0.40 6.96
C TYR A 293 11.68 1.09 8.07
N TYR A 294 12.26 1.19 9.25
CA TYR A 294 11.65 1.86 10.40
C TYR A 294 12.65 2.74 11.14
N VAL A 295 12.28 3.99 11.36
CA VAL A 295 13.00 4.90 12.27
C VAL A 295 12.69 4.57 13.72
N THR A 296 11.41 4.41 14.02
CA THR A 296 10.95 4.04 15.36
C THR A 296 10.77 2.54 15.41
N ILE A 297 11.49 1.93 16.31
CA ILE A 297 11.34 0.53 16.62
C ILE A 297 9.94 0.33 17.20
N ASP A 298 9.20 -0.59 16.62
CA ASP A 298 7.97 -1.10 17.22
C ASP A 298 8.37 -1.76 18.55
N PRO A 299 7.76 -1.40 19.68
CA PRO A 299 8.07 -2.03 20.97
C PRO A 299 7.88 -3.55 20.97
N VAL A 300 7.16 -4.10 19.99
CA VAL A 300 6.96 -5.55 19.83
C VAL A 300 8.11 -6.19 19.05
N VAL A 301 8.79 -5.43 18.17
CA VAL A 301 9.90 -5.93 17.33
C VAL A 301 11.11 -5.03 17.56
N ASP A 302 11.88 -5.29 18.60
CA ASP A 302 13.15 -4.57 18.86
C ASP A 302 14.23 -5.04 17.87
N ILE A 303 14.35 -4.33 16.76
CA ILE A 303 15.40 -4.57 15.75
C ILE A 303 16.70 -3.84 16.11
N GLY A 304 16.63 -2.82 16.96
CA GLY A 304 17.78 -2.05 17.40
C GLY A 304 18.64 -1.52 16.26
N GLU A 305 19.96 -1.64 16.40
CA GLU A 305 20.97 -1.21 15.44
C GLU A 305 20.93 -2.02 14.12
N LYS A 306 20.38 -3.24 14.12
CA LYS A 306 20.28 -4.11 12.96
C LYS A 306 19.45 -3.50 11.82
N LYS A 307 18.59 -2.53 12.11
CA LYS A 307 17.78 -1.86 11.09
C LYS A 307 18.63 -1.21 9.98
N PHE A 308 19.80 -0.67 10.32
CA PHE A 308 20.70 -0.04 9.34
C PHE A 308 21.29 -1.08 8.39
N GLU A 309 21.76 -2.21 8.93
CA GLU A 309 22.23 -3.33 8.12
C GLU A 309 21.12 -3.86 7.23
N ARG A 310 19.95 -4.15 7.79
CA ARG A 310 18.80 -4.68 7.06
C ARG A 310 18.26 -3.73 6.00
N GLY A 311 18.20 -2.43 6.30
CA GLY A 311 17.86 -1.41 5.32
C GLY A 311 18.83 -1.38 4.14
N ARG A 312 20.15 -1.45 4.42
CA ARG A 312 21.18 -1.55 3.37
C ARG A 312 21.07 -2.85 2.57
N ASN A 313 20.71 -3.97 3.20
CA ASN A 313 20.51 -5.22 2.48
C ASN A 313 19.41 -5.12 1.42
N TYR A 314 18.32 -4.39 1.69
CA TYR A 314 17.31 -4.08 0.67
C TYR A 314 17.90 -3.26 -0.49
N LEU A 315 18.62 -2.18 -0.19
CA LEU A 315 19.20 -1.31 -1.21
C LEU A 315 20.28 -2.03 -2.02
N ASN A 316 21.19 -2.75 -1.37
CA ASN A 316 22.22 -3.59 -2.01
C ASN A 316 21.57 -4.66 -2.88
N GLY A 317 20.51 -5.32 -2.39
CA GLY A 317 19.75 -6.29 -3.16
C GLY A 317 19.16 -5.71 -4.45
N GLY A 318 18.78 -4.41 -4.44
CA GLY A 318 18.33 -3.72 -5.64
C GLY A 318 19.40 -3.66 -6.74
N VAL A 319 20.66 -3.46 -6.34
CA VAL A 319 21.81 -3.50 -7.24
C VAL A 319 22.11 -4.95 -7.66
N ASP A 320 22.22 -5.84 -6.69
CA ASP A 320 22.64 -7.23 -6.91
C ASP A 320 21.64 -8.04 -7.75
N TYR A 321 20.33 -7.81 -7.58
CA TYR A 321 19.24 -8.51 -8.28
C TYR A 321 18.55 -7.66 -9.36
N GLY A 322 18.99 -6.42 -9.57
CA GLY A 322 18.54 -5.54 -10.65
C GLY A 322 17.21 -4.82 -10.41
N TYR A 323 16.53 -5.01 -9.27
CA TYR A 323 15.22 -4.41 -9.08
C TYR A 323 15.25 -2.88 -8.84
N MET A 324 16.41 -2.28 -8.56
CA MET A 324 16.56 -0.83 -8.48
C MET A 324 16.15 -0.12 -9.79
N THR A 325 16.50 -0.71 -10.93
CA THR A 325 16.28 -0.10 -12.26
C THR A 325 15.29 -0.84 -13.14
N GLU A 326 15.11 -2.15 -12.90
CA GLU A 326 14.27 -3.01 -13.75
C GLU A 326 12.85 -3.19 -13.20
N SER A 327 12.59 -2.80 -11.94
CA SER A 327 11.32 -2.99 -11.27
C SER A 327 10.69 -1.68 -10.80
N ALA A 328 9.36 -1.56 -10.91
CA ALA A 328 8.68 -0.69 -9.97
C ALA A 328 8.77 -1.32 -8.57
N CYS A 329 8.92 -0.49 -7.54
CA CYS A 329 9.07 -0.92 -6.15
C CYS A 329 8.04 -0.24 -5.24
N ALA A 330 7.58 -0.98 -4.21
CA ALA A 330 6.83 -0.41 -3.10
C ALA A 330 7.76 -0.14 -1.92
N TYR A 331 7.35 0.73 -1.01
CA TYR A 331 8.16 1.11 0.15
C TYR A 331 7.29 1.24 1.39
N PHE A 332 7.67 0.55 2.44
CA PHE A 332 7.15 0.75 3.78
C PHE A 332 8.25 1.35 4.67
N ILE A 333 8.34 2.68 4.69
CA ILE A 333 9.33 3.43 5.50
C ILE A 333 8.60 4.05 6.67
N GLY A 334 8.16 3.23 7.63
CA GLY A 334 7.22 3.68 8.64
C GLY A 334 6.09 4.50 8.01
N PHE A 335 5.02 4.81 8.69
CA PHE A 335 3.92 5.50 8.00
C PHE A 335 4.20 6.95 7.60
N ASN A 336 5.20 7.63 8.12
CA ASN A 336 5.59 9.00 7.77
C ASN A 336 7.03 9.30 8.24
N ASP A 337 7.87 8.29 8.28
CA ASP A 337 9.18 8.41 8.92
C ASP A 337 10.24 9.17 8.09
N LEU A 338 10.03 9.33 6.77
CA LEU A 338 11.01 10.03 5.91
C LEU A 338 11.34 11.45 6.40
N SER A 339 10.34 12.20 6.86
CA SER A 339 10.58 13.53 7.43
C SER A 339 11.38 13.50 8.74
N ARG A 340 11.29 12.40 9.49
CA ARG A 340 12.06 12.17 10.72
C ARG A 340 13.47 11.74 10.39
N MET A 341 13.66 10.88 9.38
CA MET A 341 14.98 10.46 8.89
C MET A 341 15.79 11.66 8.43
N ALA A 342 15.23 12.47 7.52
CA ALA A 342 15.92 13.65 6.96
C ALA A 342 16.41 14.66 8.01
N ARG A 343 15.76 14.71 9.17
CA ARG A 343 16.05 15.65 10.27
C ARG A 343 16.58 14.97 11.53
N HIS A 344 16.87 13.69 11.47
CA HIS A 344 17.25 12.90 12.65
C HIS A 344 18.60 13.35 13.22
N LYS A 345 18.78 13.22 14.54
CA LYS A 345 20.05 13.54 15.21
C LYS A 345 21.15 12.55 14.84
N ASP A 346 20.80 11.26 14.72
CA ASP A 346 21.73 10.24 14.26
C ASP A 346 22.03 10.45 12.76
N PRO A 347 23.31 10.64 12.38
CA PRO A 347 23.66 10.84 10.98
C PRO A 347 23.36 9.63 10.09
N ARG A 348 23.33 8.42 10.65
CA ARG A 348 23.00 7.19 9.90
C ARG A 348 21.56 7.18 9.39
N GLU A 349 20.61 7.76 10.13
CA GLU A 349 19.25 7.93 9.67
C GLU A 349 19.15 8.91 8.48
N ARG A 350 19.92 10.00 8.54
CA ARG A 350 19.98 10.95 7.43
C ARG A 350 20.64 10.32 6.19
N GLU A 351 21.75 9.59 6.40
CA GLU A 351 22.38 8.82 5.33
C GLU A 351 21.40 7.81 4.70
N MET A 352 20.61 7.10 5.51
CA MET A 352 19.61 6.18 5.00
C MET A 352 18.52 6.89 4.20
N TYR A 353 18.12 8.09 4.59
CA TYR A 353 17.19 8.93 3.80
C TYR A 353 17.77 9.28 2.43
N ASP A 354 19.04 9.72 2.41
CA ASP A 354 19.75 10.04 1.17
C ASP A 354 19.96 8.77 0.32
N ASP A 355 20.28 7.63 0.93
CA ASP A 355 20.43 6.34 0.26
C ASP A 355 19.12 5.87 -0.41
N PHE A 356 17.98 6.02 0.25
CA PHE A 356 16.66 5.75 -0.37
C PHE A 356 16.40 6.68 -1.56
N PHE A 357 16.76 7.95 -1.45
CA PHE A 357 16.63 8.88 -2.57
C PHE A 357 17.50 8.43 -3.76
N HIS A 358 18.78 8.15 -3.56
CA HIS A 358 19.68 7.66 -4.60
C HIS A 358 19.18 6.34 -5.21
N PHE A 359 18.61 5.48 -4.40
CA PHE A 359 17.98 4.26 -4.90
C PHE A 359 16.80 4.55 -5.86
N THR A 360 15.93 5.49 -5.50
CA THR A 360 14.81 5.87 -6.39
C THR A 360 15.27 6.65 -7.62
N ALA A 361 16.39 7.36 -7.54
CA ALA A 361 17.03 8.01 -8.68
C ALA A 361 17.73 7.00 -9.61
N GLY A 362 18.02 5.79 -9.12
CA GLY A 362 18.69 4.72 -9.88
C GLY A 362 20.22 4.84 -9.90
N ASP A 363 20.77 5.66 -9.01
CA ASP A 363 22.22 5.95 -8.89
C ASP A 363 22.80 5.58 -7.51
N TYR A 364 22.06 4.80 -6.70
CA TYR A 364 22.59 4.25 -5.47
C TYR A 364 23.75 3.29 -5.74
N GLU A 365 24.88 3.53 -5.08
CA GLU A 365 26.04 2.66 -5.12
C GLU A 365 26.01 1.67 -3.96
N ARG A 366 26.29 0.40 -4.24
CA ARG A 366 26.32 -0.67 -3.24
C ARG A 366 27.30 -0.36 -2.12
N LYS A 367 26.86 -0.43 -0.86
CA LYS A 367 27.67 -0.19 0.35
C LYS A 367 27.96 -1.45 1.14
#